data_295d764c766e05422525fc4669ab1e69
#
_entry.id   295d764c766e05422525fc4669ab1e69
#
_cell.length_a   1.000
_cell.length_b   1.000
_cell.length_c   1.000
_cell.angle_alpha   90.00
_cell.angle_beta   90.00
_cell.angle_gamma   90.00
#
_symmetry.space_group_name_H-M   'P 1'
#
loop_
_entity.id
_entity.type
_entity.pdbx_description
1 polymer ?
#
loop_
_entity_poly.entity_id
_entity_poly.type
_entity_poly.pdbx_seq_one_letter_code
_entity_poly.pdbx_strand_id
1 'polypeptide(L)'
;QRQMCIRDRWIQSENLNENTVAEMLHGCDGIIVPGGFGDRGIEGMIEAIKYAREHKIPMFGICLGMQMSVVEFARHVAGLEGANSSEFGDTPYPVIDIMDSQKDITEKGGTMRLGLYPCKLADNSRCAEIYSAPQNLIRERHRHRWEFNNEYRKLLEDKGLMLAGLSPDEKLVEIVELPKNVHPWFVGVQFHPEFKSRPNRAHPLFRDFIRASIEYSEFGLSLIHI
;
A
#
# COMPACT_ATOMS: atom_id res chain seq x y z
N GLN A 1 1.93 1.06 33.43
CA GLN A 1 1.40 1.49 32.12
C GLN A 1 2.58 2.05 31.33
N ARG A 2 3.13 1.28 30.37
CA ARG A 2 4.00 1.87 29.35
C ARG A 2 3.12 2.75 28.46
N GLN A 3 3.20 4.04 28.61
CA GLN A 3 2.71 4.98 27.64
C GLN A 3 3.54 4.79 26.38
N MET A 4 2.98 4.11 25.36
CA MET A 4 3.58 4.06 24.04
C MET A 4 3.48 5.46 23.45
N CYS A 5 4.59 6.19 23.44
CA CYS A 5 4.70 7.45 22.75
C CYS A 5 4.96 7.15 21.26
N ILE A 6 3.90 7.11 20.46
CA ILE A 6 4.04 7.18 19.00
C ILE A 6 4.46 8.62 18.69
N ARG A 7 5.60 8.78 18.01
CA ARG A 7 6.05 10.05 17.46
C ARG A 7 5.77 10.01 15.96
N ASP A 8 4.79 10.76 15.51
CA ASP A 8 4.53 10.94 14.08
C ASP A 8 5.44 12.05 13.51
N ARG A 9 5.93 11.79 12.30
CA ARG A 9 6.73 12.74 11.52
C ARG A 9 6.12 12.88 10.13
N TRP A 10 5.69 14.08 9.81
CA TRP A 10 5.14 14.42 8.51
C TRP A 10 6.26 14.78 7.56
N ILE A 11 6.35 14.02 6.46
CA ILE A 11 7.38 14.22 5.43
C ILE A 11 6.68 14.51 4.11
N GLN A 12 7.04 15.64 3.50
CA GLN A 12 6.52 15.97 2.18
C GLN A 12 7.26 15.15 1.12
N SER A 13 6.52 14.35 0.37
CA SER A 13 7.08 13.47 -0.65
C SER A 13 7.82 14.21 -1.77
N GLU A 14 7.45 15.46 -2.06
CA GLU A 14 8.15 16.31 -3.03
C GLU A 14 9.63 16.58 -2.67
N ASN A 15 9.99 16.44 -1.41
CA ASN A 15 11.37 16.60 -0.93
C ASN A 15 12.17 15.29 -0.93
N LEU A 16 11.52 14.17 -1.23
CA LEU A 16 12.15 12.85 -1.26
C LEU A 16 12.67 12.54 -2.66
N ASN A 17 13.91 12.11 -2.71
CA ASN A 17 14.58 11.56 -3.89
C ASN A 17 15.71 10.61 -3.44
N GLU A 18 16.39 9.97 -4.37
CA GLU A 18 17.46 9.01 -4.08
C GLU A 18 18.53 9.53 -3.10
N ASN A 19 18.83 10.84 -3.13
CA ASN A 19 19.87 11.43 -2.28
C ASN A 19 19.35 11.83 -0.88
N THR A 20 18.05 12.08 -0.73
CA THR A 20 17.48 12.63 0.52
C THR A 20 16.68 11.60 1.32
N VAL A 21 16.21 10.53 0.67
CA VAL A 21 15.30 9.56 1.28
C VAL A 21 15.88 8.90 2.53
N ALA A 22 17.16 8.51 2.48
CA ALA A 22 17.82 7.85 3.61
C ALA A 22 17.94 8.77 4.84
N GLU A 23 18.28 10.03 4.66
CA GLU A 23 18.37 11.02 5.74
C GLU A 23 16.98 11.34 6.29
N MET A 24 16.02 11.63 5.39
CA MET A 24 14.68 12.05 5.78
C MET A 24 13.85 10.93 6.45
N LEU A 25 14.11 9.67 6.12
CA LEU A 25 13.43 8.52 6.73
C LEU A 25 14.24 7.88 7.86
N HIS A 26 15.42 8.38 8.15
CA HIS A 26 16.25 7.85 9.25
C HIS A 26 15.48 7.82 10.57
N GLY A 27 15.53 6.68 11.26
CA GLY A 27 14.89 6.46 12.55
C GLY A 27 13.36 6.35 12.49
N CYS A 28 12.77 6.09 11.31
CA CYS A 28 11.38 5.70 11.19
C CYS A 28 11.25 4.18 11.43
N ASP A 29 10.38 3.81 12.37
CA ASP A 29 10.06 2.41 12.69
C ASP A 29 8.90 1.87 11.86
N GLY A 30 8.22 2.72 11.10
CA GLY A 30 7.16 2.39 10.17
C GLY A 30 6.83 3.58 9.27
N ILE A 31 6.38 3.31 8.06
CA ILE A 31 6.07 4.32 7.04
C ILE A 31 4.65 4.10 6.54
N ILE A 32 3.83 5.16 6.58
CA ILE A 32 2.51 5.18 5.96
C ILE A 32 2.55 6.10 4.74
N VAL A 33 2.17 5.57 3.58
CA VAL A 33 1.92 6.35 2.37
C VAL A 33 0.42 6.48 2.20
N PRO A 34 -0.15 7.67 2.45
CA PRO A 34 -1.60 7.86 2.49
C PRO A 34 -2.23 7.91 1.11
N GLY A 35 -3.55 7.94 1.09
CA GLY A 35 -4.34 8.25 -0.09
C GLY A 35 -4.16 9.69 -0.56
N GLY A 36 -4.35 9.91 -1.85
CA GLY A 36 -4.25 11.21 -2.49
C GLY A 36 -4.79 11.17 -3.91
N PHE A 37 -4.68 12.30 -4.60
CA PHE A 37 -5.02 12.48 -6.01
C PHE A 37 -3.99 13.37 -6.69
N GLY A 38 -3.79 13.15 -7.99
CA GLY A 38 -2.86 13.93 -8.79
C GLY A 38 -1.41 13.45 -8.68
N ASP A 39 -0.54 14.11 -9.41
CA ASP A 39 0.85 13.73 -9.67
C ASP A 39 1.88 14.29 -8.67
N ARG A 40 1.41 15.11 -7.74
CA ARG A 40 2.27 15.82 -6.80
C ARG A 40 3.00 14.86 -5.86
N GLY A 41 4.31 14.86 -5.93
CA GLY A 41 5.19 14.09 -5.04
C GLY A 41 5.19 12.57 -5.24
N ILE A 42 4.69 12.10 -6.38
CA ILE A 42 4.60 10.67 -6.72
C ILE A 42 5.96 9.98 -6.69
N GLU A 43 6.98 10.56 -7.31
CA GLU A 43 8.31 9.94 -7.35
C GLU A 43 8.91 9.83 -5.94
N GLY A 44 8.69 10.82 -5.09
CA GLY A 44 9.12 10.74 -3.69
C GLY A 44 8.35 9.69 -2.87
N MET A 45 7.06 9.45 -3.18
CA MET A 45 6.32 8.32 -2.57
C MET A 45 6.93 6.98 -3.01
N ILE A 46 7.27 6.83 -4.30
CA ILE A 46 7.92 5.63 -4.84
C ILE A 46 9.27 5.40 -4.16
N GLU A 47 10.10 6.45 -4.01
CA GLU A 47 11.38 6.35 -3.31
C GLU A 47 11.23 5.99 -1.83
N ALA A 48 10.23 6.54 -1.14
CA ALA A 48 9.93 6.15 0.25
C ALA A 48 9.53 4.68 0.38
N ILE A 49 8.71 4.19 -0.56
CA ILE A 49 8.27 2.78 -0.59
C ILE A 49 9.44 1.86 -0.90
N LYS A 50 10.29 2.22 -1.87
CA LYS A 50 11.52 1.50 -2.20
C LYS A 50 12.45 1.40 -0.98
N TYR A 51 12.68 2.52 -0.33
CA TYR A 51 13.49 2.58 0.89
C TYR A 51 12.92 1.66 1.98
N ALA A 52 11.61 1.72 2.23
CA ALA A 52 10.94 0.86 3.20
C ALA A 52 11.09 -0.63 2.84
N ARG A 53 10.88 -1.00 1.57
CA ARG A 53 11.00 -2.38 1.10
C ARG A 53 12.42 -2.92 1.26
N GLU A 54 13.42 -2.17 0.85
CA GLU A 54 14.82 -2.57 0.89
C GLU A 54 15.36 -2.67 2.31
N HIS A 55 14.98 -1.74 3.20
CA HIS A 55 15.41 -1.70 4.59
C HIS A 55 14.49 -2.48 5.55
N LYS A 56 13.48 -3.18 5.01
CA LYS A 56 12.53 -3.98 5.81
C LYS A 56 11.76 -3.19 6.86
N ILE A 57 11.57 -1.88 6.63
CA ILE A 57 10.77 -1.03 7.51
C ILE A 57 9.29 -1.30 7.23
N PRO A 58 8.46 -1.59 8.25
CA PRO A 58 7.03 -1.74 8.09
C PRO A 58 6.42 -0.63 7.23
N MET A 59 5.72 -1.00 6.15
CA MET A 59 5.17 -0.06 5.16
C MET A 59 3.69 -0.30 4.94
N PHE A 60 2.90 0.76 5.03
CA PHE A 60 1.47 0.73 4.78
C PHE A 60 1.07 1.72 3.68
N GLY A 61 0.67 1.21 2.52
CA GLY A 61 0.14 2.01 1.41
C GLY A 61 -1.38 2.04 1.41
N ILE A 62 -1.98 3.22 1.38
CA ILE A 62 -3.44 3.40 1.38
C ILE A 62 -3.86 4.07 0.08
N CYS A 63 -4.79 3.47 -0.68
CA CYS A 63 -5.34 3.98 -1.93
C CYS A 63 -4.21 4.35 -2.92
N LEU A 64 -3.87 5.63 -3.09
CA LEU A 64 -2.73 6.06 -3.89
C LEU A 64 -1.42 5.42 -3.41
N GLY A 65 -1.24 5.27 -2.10
CA GLY A 65 -0.06 4.61 -1.53
C GLY A 65 0.07 3.14 -1.94
N MET A 66 -1.04 2.41 -2.05
CA MET A 66 -1.03 1.05 -2.63
C MET A 66 -0.66 1.09 -4.11
N GLN A 67 -1.24 2.01 -4.88
CA GLN A 67 -0.94 2.15 -6.31
C GLN A 67 0.55 2.44 -6.54
N MET A 68 1.13 3.34 -5.75
CA MET A 68 2.56 3.62 -5.81
C MET A 68 3.43 2.44 -5.35
N SER A 69 2.92 1.58 -4.45
CA SER A 69 3.61 0.34 -4.08
C SER A 69 3.66 -0.65 -5.26
N VAL A 70 2.60 -0.72 -6.05
CA VAL A 70 2.57 -1.52 -7.29
C VAL A 70 3.53 -0.95 -8.34
N VAL A 71 3.54 0.37 -8.52
CA VAL A 71 4.46 1.04 -9.45
C VAL A 71 5.92 0.83 -9.03
N GLU A 72 6.24 1.01 -7.75
CA GLU A 72 7.57 0.74 -7.20
C GLU A 72 8.03 -0.68 -7.47
N PHE A 73 7.18 -1.65 -7.14
CA PHE A 73 7.48 -3.07 -7.34
C PHE A 73 7.66 -3.42 -8.83
N ALA A 74 6.84 -2.86 -9.69
CA ALA A 74 6.94 -3.03 -11.14
C ALA A 74 8.27 -2.49 -11.69
N ARG A 75 8.68 -1.29 -11.26
CA ARG A 75 9.94 -0.67 -11.71
C ARG A 75 11.17 -1.41 -11.19
N HIS A 76 11.25 -1.62 -9.88
CA HIS A 76 12.50 -2.02 -9.22
C HIS A 76 12.63 -3.52 -8.97
N VAL A 77 11.52 -4.27 -8.98
CA VAL A 77 11.55 -5.73 -8.78
C VAL A 77 11.20 -6.47 -10.06
N ALA A 78 10.17 -6.03 -10.79
CA ALA A 78 9.78 -6.69 -12.03
C ALA A 78 10.57 -6.21 -13.27
N GLY A 79 11.32 -5.09 -13.17
CA GLY A 79 12.15 -4.56 -14.24
C GLY A 79 11.37 -3.86 -15.35
N LEU A 80 10.18 -3.37 -15.07
CA LEU A 80 9.36 -2.58 -16.00
C LEU A 80 9.76 -1.10 -15.89
N GLU A 81 10.86 -0.74 -16.48
CA GLU A 81 11.36 0.64 -16.46
C GLU A 81 10.32 1.61 -17.04
N GLY A 82 10.02 2.67 -16.30
CA GLY A 82 8.98 3.64 -16.67
C GLY A 82 7.54 3.21 -16.34
N ALA A 83 7.31 2.08 -15.65
CA ALA A 83 5.98 1.71 -15.18
C ALA A 83 5.36 2.83 -14.34
N ASN A 84 4.07 3.11 -14.54
CA ASN A 84 3.37 4.18 -13.83
C ASN A 84 1.86 3.94 -13.80
N SER A 85 1.13 4.91 -13.23
CA SER A 85 -0.32 5.03 -13.38
C SER A 85 -0.65 5.85 -14.64
N SER A 86 -1.67 5.42 -15.40
CA SER A 86 -2.23 6.21 -16.49
C SER A 86 -2.87 7.52 -16.04
N GLU A 87 -3.05 7.72 -14.73
CA GLU A 87 -3.49 8.97 -14.13
C GLU A 87 -2.53 10.13 -14.42
N PHE A 88 -1.23 9.83 -14.47
CA PHE A 88 -0.16 10.84 -14.53
C PHE A 88 0.39 11.07 -15.93
N GLY A 89 -0.19 10.46 -16.95
CA GLY A 89 0.19 10.60 -18.34
C GLY A 89 0.53 9.27 -19.02
N ASP A 90 1.03 9.38 -20.23
CA ASP A 90 1.41 8.20 -21.02
C ASP A 90 2.60 7.46 -20.38
N THR A 91 2.48 6.15 -20.29
CA THR A 91 3.50 5.27 -19.76
C THR A 91 3.60 3.98 -20.58
N PRO A 92 4.83 3.43 -20.78
CA PRO A 92 4.99 2.17 -21.50
C PRO A 92 4.36 0.98 -20.78
N TYR A 93 4.20 1.09 -19.45
CA TYR A 93 3.66 0.03 -18.60
C TYR A 93 2.65 0.63 -17.61
N PRO A 94 1.37 0.80 -18.00
CA PRO A 94 0.31 1.32 -17.13
C PRO A 94 -0.13 0.24 -16.14
N VAL A 95 0.69 -0.02 -15.10
CA VAL A 95 0.41 -1.03 -14.07
C VAL A 95 -0.74 -0.64 -13.16
N ILE A 96 -1.08 0.65 -13.14
CA ILE A 96 -2.31 1.22 -12.59
C ILE A 96 -3.04 1.90 -13.74
N ASP A 97 -4.29 1.54 -13.95
CA ASP A 97 -5.10 2.08 -15.06
C ASP A 97 -6.51 2.44 -14.60
N ILE A 98 -7.20 3.19 -15.43
CA ILE A 98 -8.59 3.56 -15.18
C ILE A 98 -9.49 2.33 -15.30
N MET A 99 -10.46 2.19 -14.40
CA MET A 99 -11.46 1.12 -14.49
C MET A 99 -12.17 1.12 -15.83
N ASP A 100 -12.41 -0.05 -16.41
CA ASP A 100 -13.12 -0.19 -17.69
C ASP A 100 -14.49 0.51 -17.69
N SER A 101 -15.21 0.43 -16.56
CA SER A 101 -16.49 1.12 -16.35
C SER A 101 -16.40 2.65 -16.36
N GLN A 102 -15.20 3.23 -16.40
CA GLN A 102 -14.94 4.67 -16.32
C GLN A 102 -14.27 5.24 -17.58
N LYS A 103 -13.89 4.41 -18.54
CA LYS A 103 -13.19 4.83 -19.78
C LYS A 103 -14.03 5.76 -20.66
N ASP A 104 -15.36 5.60 -20.67
CA ASP A 104 -16.27 6.33 -21.56
C ASP A 104 -16.96 7.53 -20.88
N ILE A 105 -16.56 7.92 -19.68
CA ILE A 105 -17.26 8.95 -18.92
C ILE A 105 -16.56 10.30 -19.04
N THR A 106 -17.25 11.24 -19.70
CA THR A 106 -16.78 12.62 -19.90
C THR A 106 -16.95 13.52 -18.67
N GLU A 107 -17.95 13.26 -17.82
CA GLU A 107 -18.18 14.02 -16.59
C GLU A 107 -17.55 13.29 -15.37
N LYS A 108 -16.42 13.80 -14.90
CA LYS A 108 -15.59 13.17 -13.85
C LYS A 108 -16.18 13.20 -12.43
N GLY A 109 -17.29 13.95 -12.21
CA GLY A 109 -17.85 14.16 -10.88
C GLY A 109 -18.88 13.12 -10.46
N GLY A 110 -18.67 11.99 -10.02
CA GLY A 110 -19.68 11.00 -9.53
C GLY A 110 -19.48 9.58 -10.02
N THR A 111 -18.40 9.33 -10.74
CA THR A 111 -18.10 8.04 -11.35
C THR A 111 -17.04 7.23 -10.61
N MET A 112 -16.60 7.70 -9.43
CA MET A 112 -15.68 6.95 -8.57
C MET A 112 -16.33 5.69 -8.05
N ARG A 113 -15.52 4.65 -7.83
CA ARG A 113 -15.91 3.54 -6.98
C ARG A 113 -15.98 4.06 -5.54
N LEU A 114 -17.19 4.38 -5.12
CA LEU A 114 -17.48 5.05 -3.85
C LEU A 114 -18.39 4.18 -2.98
N GLY A 115 -18.01 3.97 -1.73
CA GLY A 115 -18.84 3.25 -0.76
C GLY A 115 -18.21 1.97 -0.23
N LEU A 116 -19.06 1.10 0.33
CA LEU A 116 -18.69 -0.12 1.01
C LEU A 116 -18.75 -1.32 0.06
N TYR A 117 -17.60 -1.93 -0.21
CA TYR A 117 -17.50 -3.08 -1.11
C TYR A 117 -16.90 -4.30 -0.41
N PRO A 118 -17.30 -5.51 -0.82
CA PRO A 118 -16.73 -6.74 -0.31
C PRO A 118 -15.36 -7.01 -0.93
N CYS A 119 -14.46 -7.59 -0.12
CA CYS A 119 -13.15 -8.06 -0.54
C CYS A 119 -12.92 -9.46 0.03
N LYS A 120 -12.53 -10.39 -0.82
CA LYS A 120 -12.15 -11.76 -0.47
C LYS A 120 -10.64 -11.80 -0.23
N LEU A 121 -10.25 -12.20 0.98
CA LEU A 121 -8.84 -12.33 1.36
C LEU A 121 -8.28 -13.69 0.95
N ALA A 122 -7.03 -13.71 0.51
CA ALA A 122 -6.29 -14.94 0.25
C ALA A 122 -5.96 -15.66 1.58
N ASP A 123 -6.15 -16.97 1.63
CA ASP A 123 -6.07 -17.76 2.87
C ASP A 123 -4.73 -17.62 3.62
N ASN A 124 -3.63 -17.49 2.90
CA ASN A 124 -2.27 -17.40 3.47
C ASN A 124 -1.78 -15.97 3.62
N SER A 125 -2.66 -14.97 3.41
CA SER A 125 -2.27 -13.56 3.51
C SER A 125 -2.14 -13.11 4.96
N ARG A 126 -1.29 -12.12 5.18
CA ARG A 126 -1.22 -11.39 6.44
C ARG A 126 -2.56 -10.76 6.80
N CYS A 127 -3.24 -10.19 5.81
CA CYS A 127 -4.54 -9.58 6.01
C CYS A 127 -5.60 -10.59 6.46
N ALA A 128 -5.60 -11.84 5.97
CA ALA A 128 -6.52 -12.86 6.46
C ALA A 128 -6.33 -13.14 7.96
N GLU A 129 -5.08 -13.21 8.42
CA GLU A 129 -4.79 -13.38 9.85
C GLU A 129 -5.20 -12.17 10.67
N ILE A 130 -4.89 -10.95 10.20
CA ILE A 130 -5.19 -9.68 10.89
C ILE A 130 -6.70 -9.49 11.09
N TYR A 131 -7.47 -9.73 10.03
CA TYR A 131 -8.93 -9.56 10.07
C TYR A 131 -9.62 -10.72 10.78
N SER A 132 -9.10 -11.94 10.64
CA SER A 132 -9.72 -13.18 11.16
C SER A 132 -11.22 -13.23 10.83
N ALA A 133 -11.57 -12.82 9.61
CA ALA A 133 -12.96 -12.67 9.19
C ALA A 133 -13.57 -14.02 8.75
N PRO A 134 -14.84 -14.30 9.06
CA PRO A 134 -15.52 -15.49 8.57
C PRO A 134 -15.40 -15.61 7.04
N GLN A 135 -15.01 -16.80 6.58
CA GLN A 135 -14.84 -17.10 5.14
C GLN A 135 -13.85 -16.17 4.43
N ASN A 136 -12.99 -15.49 5.17
CA ASN A 136 -12.06 -14.48 4.64
C ASN A 136 -12.75 -13.37 3.82
N LEU A 137 -14.00 -13.05 4.14
CA LEU A 137 -14.76 -12.01 3.47
C LEU A 137 -14.87 -10.78 4.37
N ILE A 138 -14.28 -9.67 3.91
CA ILE A 138 -14.35 -8.36 4.57
C ILE A 138 -15.16 -7.38 3.73
N ARG A 139 -15.50 -6.23 4.30
CA ARG A 139 -16.13 -5.12 3.59
C ARG A 139 -15.44 -3.84 3.97
N GLU A 140 -14.91 -3.12 2.96
CA GLU A 140 -14.16 -1.89 3.17
C GLU A 140 -14.67 -0.74 2.31
N ARG A 141 -14.36 0.51 2.72
CA ARG A 141 -14.83 1.70 2.04
C ARG A 141 -13.83 2.17 1.00
N HIS A 142 -14.31 2.41 -0.21
CA HIS A 142 -13.52 2.85 -1.37
C HIS A 142 -13.85 4.29 -1.77
N ARG A 143 -12.85 4.95 -2.35
CA ARG A 143 -12.95 6.26 -2.98
C ARG A 143 -11.84 6.41 -4.01
N HIS A 144 -11.96 5.74 -5.15
CA HIS A 144 -10.94 5.78 -6.20
C HIS A 144 -11.53 5.56 -7.59
N ARG A 145 -10.73 5.81 -8.62
CA ARG A 145 -11.09 5.66 -10.02
C ARG A 145 -10.10 4.77 -10.76
N TRP A 146 -8.80 4.89 -10.43
CA TRP A 146 -7.74 4.05 -10.95
C TRP A 146 -7.55 2.83 -10.08
N GLU A 147 -7.14 1.73 -10.73
CA GLU A 147 -6.98 0.43 -10.09
C GLU A 147 -5.76 -0.31 -10.65
N PHE A 148 -5.40 -1.39 -10.00
CA PHE A 148 -4.40 -2.33 -10.48
C PHE A 148 -4.80 -2.88 -11.86
N ASN A 149 -3.91 -2.76 -12.85
CA ASN A 149 -4.13 -3.28 -14.18
C ASN A 149 -3.90 -4.80 -14.23
N ASN A 150 -4.96 -5.56 -14.50
CA ASN A 150 -4.94 -7.02 -14.52
C ASN A 150 -3.99 -7.64 -15.55
N GLU A 151 -3.60 -6.90 -16.60
CA GLU A 151 -2.63 -7.38 -17.58
C GLU A 151 -1.27 -7.70 -16.96
N TYR A 152 -0.92 -7.00 -15.87
CA TYR A 152 0.33 -7.19 -15.15
C TYR A 152 0.23 -8.16 -13.98
N ARG A 153 -0.96 -8.69 -13.67
CA ARG A 153 -1.20 -9.54 -12.49
C ARG A 153 -0.22 -10.69 -12.42
N LYS A 154 -0.22 -11.53 -13.46
CA LYS A 154 0.64 -12.71 -13.49
C LYS A 154 2.13 -12.38 -13.40
N LEU A 155 2.57 -11.34 -14.11
CA LEU A 155 3.99 -10.94 -14.11
C LEU A 155 4.43 -10.49 -12.71
N LEU A 156 3.63 -9.69 -12.01
CA LEU A 156 3.98 -9.19 -10.69
C LEU A 156 3.90 -10.29 -9.62
N GLU A 157 2.94 -11.23 -9.73
CA GLU A 157 2.86 -12.41 -8.87
C GLU A 157 4.07 -13.34 -9.08
N ASP A 158 4.48 -13.60 -10.32
CA ASP A 158 5.67 -14.40 -10.64
C ASP A 158 6.96 -13.76 -10.07
N LYS A 159 6.96 -12.46 -9.82
CA LYS A 159 8.06 -11.72 -9.18
C LYS A 159 7.93 -11.63 -7.65
N GLY A 160 6.86 -12.16 -7.08
CA GLY A 160 6.69 -12.30 -5.64
C GLY A 160 5.76 -11.28 -4.98
N LEU A 161 5.05 -10.45 -5.75
CA LEU A 161 3.96 -9.64 -5.21
C LEU A 161 2.76 -10.54 -4.92
N MET A 162 2.24 -10.51 -3.71
CA MET A 162 1.06 -11.29 -3.33
C MET A 162 -0.20 -10.46 -3.49
N LEU A 163 -1.18 -10.95 -4.26
CA LEU A 163 -2.52 -10.38 -4.35
C LEU A 163 -3.35 -10.91 -3.19
N ALA A 164 -3.28 -10.23 -2.08
CA ALA A 164 -3.81 -10.69 -0.79
C ALA A 164 -5.31 -10.45 -0.61
N GLY A 165 -5.92 -9.62 -1.46
CA GLY A 165 -7.36 -9.37 -1.46
C GLY A 165 -7.88 -9.05 -2.84
N LEU A 166 -9.00 -9.65 -3.20
CA LEU A 166 -9.67 -9.46 -4.49
C LEU A 166 -11.14 -9.12 -4.28
N SER A 167 -11.77 -8.46 -5.26
CA SER A 167 -13.23 -8.42 -5.33
C SER A 167 -13.80 -9.84 -5.44
N PRO A 168 -15.05 -10.12 -5.01
CA PRO A 168 -15.61 -11.48 -5.04
C PRO A 168 -15.70 -12.11 -6.43
N ASP A 169 -15.74 -11.29 -7.47
CA ASP A 169 -15.68 -11.73 -8.88
C ASP A 169 -14.25 -11.83 -9.42
N GLU A 170 -13.25 -11.63 -8.54
CA GLU A 170 -11.81 -11.69 -8.80
C GLU A 170 -11.29 -10.68 -9.84
N LYS A 171 -12.09 -9.70 -10.23
CA LYS A 171 -11.73 -8.73 -11.27
C LYS A 171 -10.85 -7.60 -10.75
N LEU A 172 -10.99 -7.24 -9.47
CA LEU A 172 -10.30 -6.09 -8.89
C LEU A 172 -9.34 -6.53 -7.80
N VAL A 173 -8.12 -5.99 -7.83
CA VAL A 173 -7.12 -6.19 -6.78
C VAL A 173 -7.31 -5.13 -5.71
N GLU A 174 -7.65 -5.57 -4.51
CA GLU A 174 -7.98 -4.71 -3.37
C GLU A 174 -6.83 -4.58 -2.36
N ILE A 175 -5.99 -5.62 -2.29
CA ILE A 175 -4.88 -5.67 -1.35
C ILE A 175 -3.68 -6.33 -2.03
N VAL A 176 -2.51 -5.72 -1.87
CA VAL A 176 -1.21 -6.29 -2.21
C VAL A 176 -0.35 -6.42 -0.97
N GLU A 177 0.45 -7.48 -0.91
CA GLU A 177 1.38 -7.74 0.19
C GLU A 177 2.72 -8.27 -0.35
N LEU A 178 3.77 -8.11 0.44
CA LEU A 178 4.95 -8.97 0.32
C LEU A 178 4.85 -10.13 1.33
N PRO A 179 5.23 -11.35 0.92
CA PRO A 179 5.22 -12.51 1.81
C PRO A 179 6.01 -12.26 3.10
N LYS A 180 5.59 -12.85 4.21
CA LYS A 180 6.18 -12.65 5.53
C LYS A 180 7.66 -13.04 5.63
N ASN A 181 8.08 -14.02 4.84
CA ASN A 181 9.48 -14.44 4.74
C ASN A 181 10.32 -13.46 3.89
N VAL A 182 9.70 -12.56 3.16
CA VAL A 182 10.35 -11.53 2.33
C VAL A 182 10.41 -10.21 3.06
N HIS A 183 9.29 -9.82 3.72
CA HIS A 183 9.21 -8.52 4.38
C HIS A 183 8.41 -8.61 5.70
N PRO A 184 8.87 -8.00 6.81
CA PRO A 184 8.20 -8.10 8.11
C PRO A 184 6.76 -7.56 8.08
N TRP A 185 6.53 -6.44 7.38
CA TRP A 185 5.18 -5.90 7.19
C TRP A 185 5.14 -4.94 5.99
N PHE A 186 4.60 -5.39 4.86
CA PHE A 186 4.42 -4.59 3.65
C PHE A 186 3.02 -4.87 3.10
N VAL A 187 2.12 -3.91 3.24
CA VAL A 187 0.72 -4.04 2.85
C VAL A 187 0.28 -2.78 2.12
N GLY A 188 -0.32 -2.95 0.97
CA GLY A 188 -1.02 -1.91 0.22
C GLY A 188 -2.49 -2.23 0.10
N VAL A 189 -3.38 -1.27 0.37
CA VAL A 189 -4.84 -1.44 0.26
C VAL A 189 -5.46 -0.36 -0.62
N GLN A 190 -6.36 -0.75 -1.53
CA GLN A 190 -7.03 0.19 -2.42
C GLN A 190 -8.14 0.97 -1.73
N PHE A 191 -8.71 0.40 -0.68
CA PHE A 191 -9.73 1.03 0.16
C PHE A 191 -9.10 1.97 1.22
N HIS A 192 -9.97 2.63 1.98
CA HIS A 192 -9.62 3.61 3.00
C HIS A 192 -9.96 3.10 4.41
N PRO A 193 -9.05 2.41 5.12
CA PRO A 193 -9.28 1.87 6.46
C PRO A 193 -9.56 2.96 7.49
N GLU A 194 -9.08 4.19 7.27
CA GLU A 194 -9.34 5.33 8.14
C GLU A 194 -10.84 5.67 8.24
N PHE A 195 -11.64 5.40 7.22
CA PHE A 195 -13.07 5.63 7.28
C PHE A 195 -13.83 4.71 8.25
N LYS A 196 -13.21 3.61 8.66
CA LYS A 196 -13.78 2.65 9.62
C LYS A 196 -13.05 2.64 10.96
N SER A 197 -11.95 3.36 11.09
CA SER A 197 -11.21 3.49 12.34
C SER A 197 -11.91 4.46 13.29
N ARG A 198 -11.81 4.20 14.61
CA ARG A 198 -12.38 5.03 15.67
C ARG A 198 -11.37 5.14 16.82
N PRO A 199 -11.36 6.23 17.61
CA PRO A 199 -10.43 6.41 18.72
C PRO A 199 -10.44 5.26 19.74
N ASN A 200 -11.63 4.67 19.99
CA ASN A 200 -11.80 3.55 20.92
C ASN A 200 -11.78 2.16 20.24
N ARG A 201 -11.70 2.10 18.92
CA ARG A 201 -11.63 0.88 18.12
C ARG A 201 -10.86 1.11 16.85
N ALA A 202 -9.53 1.06 16.96
CA ALA A 202 -8.65 1.18 15.81
C ALA A 202 -8.94 0.08 14.77
N HIS A 203 -8.87 0.46 13.50
CA HIS A 203 -8.98 -0.49 12.40
C HIS A 203 -7.90 -1.58 12.52
N PRO A 204 -8.19 -2.87 12.26
CA PRO A 204 -7.24 -3.96 12.49
C PRO A 204 -5.90 -3.78 11.77
N LEU A 205 -5.89 -3.24 10.57
CA LEU A 205 -4.65 -2.98 9.83
C LEU A 205 -3.77 -1.91 10.50
N PHE A 206 -4.35 -0.82 11.00
CA PHE A 206 -3.57 0.18 11.74
C PHE A 206 -3.01 -0.39 13.04
N ARG A 207 -3.81 -1.17 13.77
CA ARG A 207 -3.35 -1.80 15.01
C ARG A 207 -2.17 -2.74 14.75
N ASP A 208 -2.25 -3.56 13.71
CA ASP A 208 -1.21 -4.53 13.37
C ASP A 208 0.03 -3.86 12.79
N PHE A 209 -0.12 -2.82 11.97
CA PHE A 209 0.98 -1.99 11.49
C PHE A 209 1.79 -1.38 12.65
N ILE A 210 1.11 -0.78 13.63
CA ILE A 210 1.79 -0.22 14.81
C ILE A 210 2.49 -1.31 15.60
N ARG A 211 1.88 -2.49 15.77
CA ARG A 211 2.55 -3.64 16.41
C ARG A 211 3.84 -4.00 15.68
N ALA A 212 3.79 -4.14 14.37
CA ALA A 212 4.97 -4.46 13.55
C ALA A 212 6.05 -3.37 13.62
N SER A 213 5.65 -2.09 13.70
CA SER A 213 6.60 -0.98 13.87
C SER A 213 7.30 -1.02 15.22
N ILE A 214 6.59 -1.38 16.28
CA ILE A 214 7.19 -1.57 17.62
C ILE A 214 8.18 -2.74 17.61
N GLU A 215 7.78 -3.87 17.04
CA GLU A 215 8.65 -5.05 16.91
C GLU A 215 9.91 -4.70 16.10
N TYR A 216 9.79 -3.92 15.03
CA TYR A 216 10.92 -3.45 14.24
C TYR A 216 11.86 -2.56 15.05
N SER A 217 11.32 -1.60 15.80
CA SER A 217 12.09 -0.72 16.71
C SER A 217 12.85 -1.49 17.77
N GLU A 218 12.19 -2.46 18.41
CA GLU A 218 12.81 -3.29 19.46
C GLU A 218 13.90 -4.20 18.90
N PHE A 219 13.73 -4.73 17.68
CA PHE A 219 14.74 -5.53 17.00
C PHE A 219 15.97 -4.70 16.63
N GLY A 220 15.78 -3.47 16.12
CA GLY A 220 16.85 -2.52 15.83
C GLY A 220 17.68 -2.16 17.07
N LEU A 221 17.04 -1.96 18.21
CA LEU A 221 17.72 -1.73 19.50
C LEU A 221 18.51 -2.95 19.97
N SER A 222 18.01 -4.16 19.73
CA SER A 222 18.67 -5.41 20.08
C SER A 222 19.98 -5.65 19.30
N LEU A 223 20.11 -5.12 18.09
CA LEU A 223 21.34 -5.21 17.28
C LEU A 223 22.41 -4.19 17.67
N ILE A 224 22.05 -3.14 18.40
CA ILE A 224 22.99 -2.09 18.86
C ILE A 224 23.70 -2.50 20.16
N HIS A 225 23.24 -3.54 20.82
CA HIS A 225 23.80 -4.02 22.10
C HIS A 225 24.71 -5.25 21.99
N ILE A 226 25.22 -5.54 20.78
CA ILE A 226 26.29 -6.49 20.53
C ILE A 226 27.57 -5.71 20.22
#